data_d901a9c8f8868a8f90a41879a78595cc
#
_entry.id   d901a9c8f8868a8f90a41879a78595cc
#
_cell.length_a   1.000
_cell.length_b   1.000
_cell.length_c   1.000
_cell.angle_alpha   90.00
_cell.angle_beta   90.00
_cell.angle_gamma   90.00
#
_symmetry.space_group_name_H-M   'P 1'
#
loop_
_entity.id
_entity.type
_entity.pdbx_description
1 polymer ?
#
loop_
_entity_poly.entity_id
_entity_poly.type
_entity_poly.pdbx_seq_one_letter_code
_entity_poly.pdbx_strand_id
1 'polypeptide(L)' 'SDWDLLVILDKAKIEQSDYDNIVYPLTDLGWGLGESIIPVLYTKKEWESMSPMPFYQNVEQDKRQLV' A
#
# COMPACT_ATOMS: atom_id res chain seq x y z
N SER A 1 17.37 0.41 4.75
CA SER A 1 16.30 1.39 4.88
C SER A 1 14.93 0.73 4.69
N ASP A 2 13.91 1.30 5.30
CA ASP A 2 12.56 0.79 5.24
C ASP A 2 11.72 1.62 4.28
N TRP A 3 10.91 0.93 3.48
CA TRP A 3 10.02 1.55 2.52
C TRP A 3 8.58 1.19 2.85
N ASP A 4 7.76 2.18 3.17
CA ASP A 4 6.32 1.97 3.32
C ASP A 4 5.66 2.25 1.98
N LEU A 5 5.05 1.21 1.39
CA LEU A 5 4.43 1.31 0.08
C LEU A 5 2.93 1.20 0.23
N LEU A 6 2.23 2.27 -0.11
CA LEU A 6 0.78 2.30 -0.06
C LEU A 6 0.20 1.81 -1.38
N VAL A 7 -0.66 0.80 -1.31
CA VAL A 7 -1.36 0.26 -2.48
C VAL A 7 -2.86 0.41 -2.26
N ILE A 8 -3.51 1.13 -3.16
CA ILE A 8 -4.95 1.37 -3.10
C ILE A 8 -5.62 0.58 -4.23
N LEU A 9 -6.51 -0.33 -3.85
CA LEU A 9 -7.18 -1.22 -4.79
C LEU A 9 -8.62 -0.78 -5.04
N ASP A 10 -9.02 -0.76 -6.29
CA ASP A 10 -10.38 -0.41 -6.69
C ASP A 10 -11.25 -1.67 -6.66
N LYS A 11 -11.57 -2.14 -5.46
CA LYS A 11 -12.39 -3.32 -5.23
C LYS A 11 -13.11 -3.19 -3.89
N ALA A 12 -14.09 -4.07 -3.66
CA ALA A 12 -14.96 -3.98 -2.48
C ALA A 12 -14.21 -4.28 -1.19
N LYS A 13 -13.28 -5.24 -1.21
CA LYS A 13 -12.53 -5.63 -0.01
C LYS A 13 -11.20 -6.25 -0.40
N ILE A 14 -10.25 -6.18 0.53
CA ILE A 14 -8.97 -6.86 0.40
C ILE A 14 -9.17 -8.36 0.65
N GLU A 15 -8.62 -9.18 -0.22
CA GLU A 15 -8.72 -10.62 -0.16
C GLU A 15 -7.35 -11.27 0.00
N GLN A 16 -7.32 -12.56 0.35
CA GLN A 16 -6.06 -13.28 0.49
C GLN A 16 -5.26 -13.27 -0.82
N SER A 17 -5.94 -13.37 -1.96
CA SER A 17 -5.26 -13.31 -3.25
C SER A 17 -4.53 -12.00 -3.49
N ASP A 18 -5.00 -10.90 -2.90
CA ASP A 18 -4.31 -9.61 -3.02
C ASP A 18 -2.98 -9.64 -2.27
N TYR A 19 -2.93 -10.26 -1.09
CA TYR A 19 -1.68 -10.46 -0.38
C TYR A 19 -0.74 -11.36 -1.15
N ASP A 20 -1.25 -12.45 -1.71
CA ASP A 20 -0.44 -13.41 -2.46
C ASP A 20 0.15 -12.80 -3.73
N ASN A 21 -0.60 -11.93 -4.39
CA ASN A 21 -0.21 -11.37 -5.69
C ASN A 21 0.54 -10.04 -5.57
N ILE A 22 0.41 -9.33 -4.47
CA ILE A 22 0.97 -7.98 -4.31
C ILE A 22 1.97 -7.93 -3.15
N VAL A 23 1.53 -8.30 -1.95
CA VAL A 23 2.34 -8.12 -0.74
C VAL A 23 3.57 -9.01 -0.75
N TYR A 24 3.38 -10.31 -0.94
CA TYR A 24 4.49 -11.25 -0.88
C TYR A 24 5.53 -11.04 -1.99
N PRO A 25 5.12 -10.80 -3.25
CA PRO A 25 6.11 -10.49 -4.30
C PRO A 25 6.91 -9.21 -4.01
N LEU A 26 6.26 -8.18 -3.48
CA LEU A 26 6.97 -6.93 -3.14
C LEU A 26 7.92 -7.12 -1.97
N THR A 27 7.52 -7.90 -0.97
CA THR A 27 8.38 -8.23 0.16
C THR A 27 9.61 -9.01 -0.30
N ASP A 28 9.41 -10.01 -1.17
CA ASP A 28 10.51 -10.79 -1.73
C ASP A 28 11.45 -9.93 -2.57
N LEU A 29 10.91 -8.99 -3.33
CA LEU A 29 11.72 -8.06 -4.11
C LEU A 29 12.61 -7.22 -3.18
N GLY A 30 12.04 -6.74 -2.07
CA GLY A 30 12.81 -5.98 -1.09
C GLY A 30 13.97 -6.80 -0.53
N TRP A 31 13.72 -8.05 -0.15
CA TRP A 31 14.75 -8.94 0.35
C TRP A 31 15.89 -9.12 -0.67
N GLY A 32 15.54 -9.29 -1.95
CA GLY A 32 16.53 -9.43 -3.01
C GLY A 32 17.38 -8.17 -3.22
N LEU A 33 16.85 -7.00 -2.87
CA LEU A 33 17.56 -5.73 -3.00
C LEU A 33 18.27 -5.29 -1.71
N GLY A 34 18.15 -6.07 -0.63
CA GLY A 34 18.69 -5.69 0.66
C GLY A 34 17.92 -4.57 1.34
N GLU A 35 16.66 -4.38 0.94
CA GLU A 35 15.78 -3.35 1.49
C GLU A 35 14.59 -4.00 2.19
N SER A 36 13.96 -3.26 3.09
CA SER A 36 12.73 -3.70 3.73
C SER A 36 11.56 -2.95 3.10
N ILE A 37 10.71 -3.67 2.37
CA ILE A 37 9.51 -3.09 1.76
C ILE A 37 8.29 -3.57 2.54
N ILE A 38 7.49 -2.63 3.02
CA ILE A 38 6.30 -2.91 3.82
C ILE A 38 5.08 -2.43 3.04
N PRO A 39 4.46 -3.31 2.23
CA PRO A 39 3.25 -2.94 1.49
C PRO A 39 2.05 -2.85 2.42
N VAL A 40 1.27 -1.80 2.29
CA VAL A 40 0.03 -1.60 3.06
C VAL A 40 -1.10 -1.48 2.06
N LEU A 41 -2.09 -2.37 2.17
CA LEU A 41 -3.20 -2.43 1.23
C LEU A 41 -4.45 -1.77 1.81
N TYR A 42 -5.07 -0.92 1.01
CA TYR A 42 -6.38 -0.35 1.31
C TYR A 42 -7.25 -0.45 0.07
N THR A 43 -8.56 -0.61 0.26
CA THR A 43 -9.49 -0.36 -0.84
C THR A 43 -9.65 1.15 -1.00
N LYS A 44 -10.09 1.56 -2.17
CA LYS A 44 -10.34 2.98 -2.42
C LYS A 44 -11.36 3.55 -1.42
N LYS A 45 -12.40 2.78 -1.11
CA LYS A 45 -13.42 3.19 -0.14
C LYS A 45 -12.86 3.35 1.26
N GLU A 46 -12.03 2.40 1.69
CA GLU A 46 -11.37 2.50 2.99
C GLU A 46 -10.47 3.72 3.09
N TRP A 47 -9.69 3.97 2.03
CA TRP A 47 -8.81 5.12 1.99
C TRP A 47 -9.57 6.43 2.08
N GLU A 48 -10.66 6.56 1.33
CA GLU A 48 -11.51 7.75 1.36
C GLU A 48 -12.14 7.98 2.74
N SER A 49 -12.49 6.90 3.45
CA SER A 49 -13.06 7.00 4.80
C SER A 49 -12.05 7.49 5.84
N MET A 50 -10.77 7.47 5.53
CA MET A 50 -9.71 7.93 6.41
C MET A 50 -9.36 9.42 6.22
N SER A 51 -10.08 10.13 5.35
CA SER A 51 -9.75 11.50 4.98
C SER A 51 -9.55 12.48 6.15
N PRO A 52 -10.23 12.36 7.31
CA PRO A 52 -9.97 13.25 8.43
C PRO A 52 -8.70 12.93 9.22
N MET A 53 -7.99 11.84 8.89
CA MET A 53 -6.80 11.43 9.62
C MET A 53 -5.55 12.10 9.08
N PRO A 54 -4.61 12.54 9.96
CA PRO A 54 -3.37 13.17 9.51
C PRO A 54 -2.57 12.31 8.53
N PHE A 55 -2.54 11.01 8.73
CA PHE A 55 -1.86 10.09 7.82
C PHE A 55 -2.41 10.19 6.40
N TYR A 56 -3.73 10.19 6.24
CA TYR A 56 -4.37 10.35 4.94
C TYR A 56 -3.96 11.67 4.28
N GLN A 57 -4.04 12.76 5.04
CA GLN A 57 -3.74 14.09 4.51
C GLN A 57 -2.28 14.19 4.06
N ASN A 58 -1.35 13.65 4.84
CA ASN A 58 0.06 13.67 4.49
C ASN A 58 0.33 12.88 3.21
N VAL A 59 -0.28 11.71 3.05
CA VAL A 59 -0.11 10.90 1.86
C VAL A 59 -0.73 11.58 0.64
N GLU A 60 -1.90 12.21 0.80
CA GLU A 60 -2.55 12.89 -0.31
C GLU A 60 -1.73 14.08 -0.83
N GLN A 61 -0.93 14.72 0.02
CA GLN A 61 -0.04 15.80 -0.40
C GLN A 61 1.17 15.30 -1.17
N ASP A 62 1.73 14.17 -0.75
CA ASP A 62 3.00 13.67 -1.29
C ASP A 62 2.85 12.40 -2.12
N LYS A 63 1.63 11.93 -2.33
CA LYS A 63 1.42 10.65 -3.00
C LYS A 63 1.95 10.66 -4.42
N ARG A 64 2.51 9.52 -4.81
CA ARG A 64 2.89 9.24 -6.18
C ARG A 64 2.08 8.06 -6.66
N GLN A 65 1.43 8.23 -7.78
CA GLN A 65 0.60 7.18 -8.34
C GLN A 65 1.49 6.22 -9.14
N LEU A 66 1.47 4.96 -8.72
CA LEU A 66 2.25 3.91 -9.38
C LEU A 66 1.43 3.15 -10.43
N VAL A 67 0.14 3.32 -10.41
CA VAL A 67 -0.77 2.62 -11.32
C VAL A 67 -1.71 3.62 -11.94
#